data_7870176064013eb984bdbc6303957c9c
#
_entry.id   7870176064013eb984bdbc6303957c9c
#
_cell.length_a   1.000
_cell.length_b   1.000
_cell.length_c   1.000
_cell.angle_alpha   90.00
_cell.angle_beta   90.00
_cell.angle_gamma   90.00
#
_symmetry.space_group_name_H-M   'P 1'
#
loop_
_entity.id
_entity.type
_entity.pdbx_description
1 polymer ?
#
loop_
_entity_poly.entity_id
_entity_poly.type
_entity_poly.pdbx_seq_one_letter_code
_entity_poly.pdbx_strand_id
1 'polypeptide(L)'
;MPDKQAQSPVDGTIAVRSILVVEDDSDIGLFLVQAISQETPHQALLVTDGFQALKAITNIKPDLFILDYWLPSMNGIDLYDKLHATKGLEHIPTIMISAQLPKRELQKRAIHSLNKPLELDEFLRLVGRLLGARA
;
A
#
# COMPACT_ATOMS: atom_id res chain seq x y z
N MET A 1 -14.29 2.33 27.53
CA MET A 1 -13.46 2.57 27.01
C MET A 1 -13.27 2.62 26.52
N PRO A 2 -13.37 2.81 26.73
CA PRO A 2 -12.80 2.97 26.14
C PRO A 2 -12.29 3.12 25.67
N ASP A 3 -12.31 3.26 25.50
CA ASP A 3 -11.52 3.59 25.04
C ASP A 3 -10.92 3.81 24.78
N LYS A 4 -11.28 3.83 24.88
CA LYS A 4 -10.33 4.01 24.75
C LYS A 4 -9.69 4.24 24.36
N GLN A 5 -10.13 4.24 24.32
CA GLN A 5 -9.44 4.78 23.90
C GLN A 5 -8.64 4.82 23.01
N ALA A 6 -9.32 5.28 22.19
CA ALA A 6 -8.29 5.27 21.21
C ALA A 6 -6.99 5.67 21.83
N GLN A 7 -6.12 4.80 21.86
CA GLN A 7 -4.88 4.98 22.58
C GLN A 7 -3.77 5.29 21.61
N SER A 8 -2.99 6.29 21.89
CA SER A 8 -1.71 6.38 21.23
C SER A 8 -0.79 5.28 21.79
N PRO A 9 0.18 4.79 21.02
CA PRO A 9 1.03 3.68 21.45
C PRO A 9 2.11 4.15 22.42
N VAL A 10 1.70 4.71 23.55
CA VAL A 10 2.63 5.22 24.53
C VAL A 10 3.35 4.11 25.30
N ASP A 11 2.81 2.90 25.22
CA ASP A 11 3.40 1.75 25.88
C ASP A 11 4.34 0.97 24.96
N GLY A 12 4.67 1.53 23.78
CA GLY A 12 5.54 0.88 22.81
C GLY A 12 4.83 0.05 21.77
N THR A 13 3.51 -0.02 21.82
CA THR A 13 2.78 -0.73 20.76
C THR A 13 2.82 0.06 19.46
N ILE A 14 2.72 -0.65 18.34
CA ILE A 14 2.70 -0.05 17.01
C ILE A 14 1.24 0.20 16.63
N ALA A 15 0.95 1.41 16.13
CA ALA A 15 -0.39 1.71 15.65
C ALA A 15 -0.73 0.83 14.46
N VAL A 16 -1.97 0.33 14.41
CA VAL A 16 -2.46 -0.46 13.29
C VAL A 16 -2.75 0.47 12.13
N ARG A 17 -2.18 0.16 10.97
CA ARG A 17 -2.34 0.96 9.76
C ARG A 17 -3.13 0.19 8.73
N SER A 18 -3.73 0.92 7.80
CA SER A 18 -4.54 0.35 6.73
C SER A 18 -3.77 0.42 5.42
N ILE A 19 -3.69 -0.70 4.72
CA ILE A 19 -2.92 -0.81 3.47
C ILE A 19 -3.88 -1.22 2.36
N LEU A 20 -3.88 -0.45 1.27
CA LEU A 20 -4.64 -0.80 0.08
C LEU A 20 -3.70 -1.46 -0.92
N VAL A 21 -3.99 -2.72 -1.27
CA VAL A 21 -3.22 -3.49 -2.24
C VAL A 21 -4.03 -3.59 -3.52
N VAL A 22 -3.44 -3.19 -4.64
CA VAL A 22 -4.09 -3.24 -5.96
C VAL A 22 -3.27 -4.17 -6.84
N GLU A 23 -3.81 -5.37 -7.07
CA GLU A 23 -3.11 -6.43 -7.79
C GLU A 23 -4.15 -7.34 -8.45
N ASP A 24 -4.06 -7.50 -9.78
CA ASP A 24 -5.03 -8.32 -10.50
C ASP A 24 -4.67 -9.82 -10.51
N ASP A 25 -3.43 -10.18 -10.22
CA ASP A 25 -3.04 -11.58 -10.07
C ASP A 25 -3.44 -12.04 -8.67
N SER A 26 -4.38 -13.00 -8.61
CA SER A 26 -4.93 -13.42 -7.32
C SER A 26 -3.89 -14.08 -6.43
N ASP A 27 -2.95 -14.82 -7.00
CA ASP A 27 -1.92 -15.50 -6.20
C ASP A 27 -0.98 -14.48 -5.56
N ILE A 28 -0.55 -13.49 -6.33
CA ILE A 28 0.32 -12.44 -5.81
C ILE A 28 -0.44 -11.59 -4.79
N GLY A 29 -1.68 -11.24 -5.11
CA GLY A 29 -2.51 -10.45 -4.18
C GLY A 29 -2.70 -11.14 -2.85
N LEU A 30 -3.01 -12.43 -2.86
CA LEU A 30 -3.17 -13.19 -1.63
C LEU A 30 -1.85 -13.30 -0.87
N PHE A 31 -0.74 -13.50 -1.58
CA PHE A 31 0.58 -13.55 -0.94
C PHE A 31 0.85 -12.25 -0.17
N LEU A 32 0.60 -11.11 -0.81
CA LEU A 32 0.85 -9.81 -0.19
C LEU A 32 -0.04 -9.60 1.04
N VAL A 33 -1.34 -9.89 0.91
CA VAL A 33 -2.28 -9.71 2.01
C VAL A 33 -1.94 -10.63 3.17
N GLN A 34 -1.60 -11.89 2.89
CA GLN A 34 -1.23 -12.83 3.95
C GLN A 34 0.07 -12.44 4.63
N ALA A 35 1.06 -11.98 3.87
CA ALA A 35 2.31 -11.54 4.45
C ALA A 35 2.07 -10.37 5.43
N ILE A 36 1.27 -9.40 5.01
CA ILE A 36 0.93 -8.27 5.87
C ILE A 36 0.20 -8.74 7.12
N SER A 37 -0.81 -9.60 6.95
CA SER A 37 -1.63 -10.06 8.05
C SER A 37 -0.85 -10.90 9.06
N GLN A 38 0.07 -11.73 8.58
CA GLN A 38 0.79 -12.67 9.44
C GLN A 38 2.05 -12.08 10.07
N GLU A 39 2.69 -11.14 9.38
CA GLU A 39 4.00 -10.63 9.79
C GLU A 39 3.97 -9.21 10.32
N THR A 40 2.82 -8.54 10.29
CA THR A 40 2.70 -7.17 10.77
C THR A 40 1.39 -7.02 11.56
N PRO A 41 1.25 -5.94 12.36
CA PRO A 41 -0.03 -5.66 13.01
C PRO A 41 -1.03 -4.98 12.09
N HIS A 42 -0.67 -4.71 10.84
CA HIS A 42 -1.48 -3.90 9.95
C HIS A 42 -2.53 -4.71 9.20
N GLN A 43 -3.51 -4.01 8.65
CA GLN A 43 -4.61 -4.60 7.89
C GLN A 43 -4.48 -4.23 6.43
N ALA A 44 -4.77 -5.20 5.56
CA ALA A 44 -4.69 -4.99 4.11
C ALA A 44 -6.04 -5.29 3.46
N LEU A 45 -6.41 -4.44 2.52
CA LEU A 45 -7.57 -4.65 1.65
C LEU A 45 -7.04 -4.87 0.25
N LEU A 46 -7.45 -5.97 -0.39
CA LEU A 46 -7.07 -6.28 -1.76
C LEU A 46 -8.18 -5.89 -2.71
N VAL A 47 -7.84 -5.13 -3.73
CA VAL A 47 -8.71 -4.89 -4.88
C VAL A 47 -7.93 -5.25 -6.13
N THR A 48 -8.62 -5.49 -7.25
CA THR A 48 -8.01 -6.12 -8.42
C THR A 48 -7.78 -5.19 -9.60
N ASP A 49 -8.29 -3.95 -9.55
CA ASP A 49 -8.05 -2.98 -10.61
C ASP A 49 -8.14 -1.57 -10.06
N GLY A 50 -7.80 -0.61 -10.92
CA GLY A 50 -7.75 0.80 -10.51
C GLY A 50 -9.13 1.39 -10.18
N PHE A 51 -10.17 0.95 -10.87
CA PHE A 51 -11.51 1.45 -10.60
C PHE A 51 -11.99 1.01 -9.23
N GLN A 52 -11.71 -0.24 -8.86
CA GLN A 52 -12.02 -0.71 -7.51
C GLN A 52 -11.24 0.05 -6.45
N ALA A 53 -9.98 0.38 -6.74
CA ALA A 53 -9.17 1.16 -5.83
C ALA A 53 -9.77 2.55 -5.60
N LEU A 54 -10.17 3.22 -6.67
CA LEU A 54 -10.78 4.55 -6.57
C LEU A 54 -12.10 4.51 -5.84
N LYS A 55 -12.86 3.43 -6.00
CA LYS A 55 -14.10 3.26 -5.25
C LYS A 55 -13.82 3.02 -3.77
N ALA A 56 -12.81 2.21 -3.46
CA ALA A 56 -12.48 1.88 -2.09
C ALA A 56 -12.10 3.11 -1.26
N ILE A 57 -11.37 4.05 -1.84
CA ILE A 57 -10.92 5.23 -1.08
C ILE A 57 -12.05 6.22 -0.79
N THR A 58 -13.25 6.00 -1.32
CA THR A 58 -14.41 6.79 -0.89
C THR A 58 -14.88 6.40 0.50
N ASN A 59 -14.50 5.21 0.97
CA ASN A 59 -14.95 4.67 2.26
C ASN A 59 -13.83 4.47 3.27
N ILE A 60 -12.59 4.35 2.79
CA ILE A 60 -11.44 4.13 3.67
C ILE A 60 -10.35 5.13 3.34
N LYS A 61 -9.49 5.39 4.31
CA LYS A 61 -8.30 6.22 4.11
C LYS A 61 -7.07 5.37 4.38
N PRO A 62 -6.45 4.82 3.34
CA PRO A 62 -5.26 4.00 3.54
C PRO A 62 -4.07 4.82 4.01
N ASP A 63 -3.17 4.16 4.72
CA ASP A 63 -1.91 4.73 5.17
C ASP A 63 -0.76 4.38 4.23
N LEU A 64 -0.98 3.42 3.34
CA LEU A 64 0.00 2.96 2.36
C LEU A 64 -0.73 2.39 1.17
N PHE A 65 -0.24 2.69 -0.04
CA PHE A 65 -0.70 2.04 -1.26
C PHE A 65 0.38 1.07 -1.75
N ILE A 66 -0.05 -0.13 -2.16
CA ILE A 66 0.80 -1.09 -2.85
C ILE A 66 0.14 -1.37 -4.20
N LEU A 67 0.78 -0.94 -5.29
CA LEU A 67 0.19 -0.95 -6.62
C LEU A 67 1.04 -1.78 -7.57
N ASP A 68 0.41 -2.73 -8.28
CA ASP A 68 1.04 -3.33 -9.43
C ASP A 68 1.08 -2.30 -10.56
N TYR A 69 2.17 -2.24 -11.31
CA TYR A 69 2.23 -1.35 -12.46
C TYR A 69 1.30 -1.81 -13.57
N TRP A 70 1.26 -3.12 -13.85
CA TRP A 70 0.49 -3.68 -14.96
C TRP A 70 -0.91 -4.08 -14.49
N LEU A 71 -1.81 -3.11 -14.43
CA LEU A 71 -3.20 -3.33 -14.04
C LEU A 71 -4.10 -3.25 -15.27
N PRO A 72 -5.27 -3.95 -15.23
CA PRO A 72 -6.22 -3.81 -16.35
C PRO A 72 -6.77 -2.38 -16.40
N SER A 73 -6.94 -1.88 -17.60
CA SER A 73 -7.59 -0.61 -17.93
C SER A 73 -6.83 0.66 -17.55
N MET A 74 -5.95 0.63 -16.57
CA MET A 74 -5.06 1.74 -16.29
C MET A 74 -3.82 1.20 -15.60
N ASN A 75 -2.65 1.77 -15.89
CA ASN A 75 -1.43 1.30 -15.26
C ASN A 75 -1.28 1.90 -13.86
N GLY A 76 -0.28 1.39 -13.12
CA GLY A 76 -0.06 1.83 -11.75
C GLY A 76 0.27 3.30 -11.60
N ILE A 77 0.95 3.90 -12.58
CA ILE A 77 1.29 5.33 -12.55
C ILE A 77 0.02 6.17 -12.68
N ASP A 78 -0.85 5.82 -13.63
CA ASP A 78 -2.12 6.52 -13.80
C ASP A 78 -2.95 6.43 -12.53
N LEU A 79 -2.98 5.25 -11.92
CA LEU A 79 -3.70 5.06 -10.67
C LEU A 79 -3.08 5.89 -9.55
N TYR A 80 -1.75 5.88 -9.45
CA TYR A 80 -1.04 6.69 -8.45
C TYR A 80 -1.46 8.16 -8.56
N ASP A 81 -1.45 8.69 -9.77
CA ASP A 81 -1.79 10.09 -9.97
C ASP A 81 -3.23 10.40 -9.53
N LYS A 82 -4.17 9.49 -9.83
CA LYS A 82 -5.56 9.68 -9.43
C LYS A 82 -5.74 9.56 -7.93
N LEU A 83 -5.08 8.60 -7.30
CA LEU A 83 -5.17 8.44 -5.84
C LEU A 83 -4.62 9.67 -5.12
N HIS A 84 -3.48 10.19 -5.59
CA HIS A 84 -2.82 11.32 -4.94
C HIS A 84 -3.43 12.66 -5.30
N ALA A 85 -4.34 12.70 -6.28
CA ALA A 85 -5.14 13.88 -6.54
C ALA A 85 -6.35 13.96 -5.61
N THR A 86 -6.60 12.93 -4.83
CA THR A 86 -7.73 12.88 -3.92
C THR A 86 -7.38 13.60 -2.62
N LYS A 87 -8.28 14.49 -2.19
CA LYS A 87 -8.04 15.29 -0.99
C LYS A 87 -7.83 14.39 0.22
N GLY A 88 -6.78 14.66 0.96
CA GLY A 88 -6.42 13.89 2.14
C GLY A 88 -5.47 12.74 1.86
N LEU A 89 -5.24 12.39 0.58
CA LEU A 89 -4.37 11.28 0.21
C LEU A 89 -3.10 11.73 -0.51
N GLU A 90 -2.85 13.04 -0.58
CA GLU A 90 -1.76 13.59 -1.40
C GLU A 90 -0.38 13.11 -0.99
N HIS A 91 -0.21 12.70 0.26
CA HIS A 91 1.10 12.36 0.81
C HIS A 91 1.21 10.91 1.27
N ILE A 92 0.24 10.07 0.91
CA ILE A 92 0.27 8.67 1.30
C ILE A 92 1.42 7.96 0.55
N PRO A 93 2.33 7.28 1.27
CA PRO A 93 3.42 6.60 0.60
C PRO A 93 2.92 5.46 -0.28
N THR A 94 3.67 5.16 -1.33
CA THR A 94 3.29 4.16 -2.32
C THR A 94 4.47 3.27 -2.66
N ILE A 95 4.21 1.96 -2.73
CA ILE A 95 5.12 0.96 -3.26
C ILE A 95 4.56 0.48 -4.59
N MET A 96 5.36 0.57 -5.65
CA MET A 96 4.98 0.06 -6.97
C MET A 96 5.72 -1.24 -7.23
N ILE A 97 5.00 -2.24 -7.71
CA ILE A 97 5.54 -3.58 -7.91
C ILE A 97 5.39 -3.97 -9.37
N SER A 98 6.44 -4.48 -9.99
CA SER A 98 6.33 -5.09 -11.31
C SER A 98 7.66 -5.75 -11.71
N ALA A 99 7.61 -6.59 -12.74
CA ALA A 99 8.82 -7.18 -13.33
C ALA A 99 9.66 -6.13 -14.03
N GLN A 100 9.02 -5.16 -14.69
CA GLN A 100 9.69 -4.06 -15.38
C GLN A 100 9.04 -2.76 -14.98
N LEU A 101 9.81 -1.88 -14.37
CA LEU A 101 9.29 -0.65 -13.80
C LEU A 101 9.81 0.57 -14.59
N PRO A 102 8.94 1.55 -14.84
CA PRO A 102 9.36 2.80 -15.49
C PRO A 102 10.08 3.69 -14.48
N LYS A 103 11.35 3.41 -14.25
CA LYS A 103 12.09 4.00 -13.14
C LYS A 103 12.09 5.51 -13.11
N ARG A 104 12.17 6.15 -14.29
CA ARG A 104 12.18 7.60 -14.36
C ARG A 104 10.87 8.19 -13.84
N GLU A 105 9.74 7.58 -14.23
CA GLU A 105 8.43 8.04 -13.77
C GLU A 105 8.23 7.82 -12.28
N LEU A 106 8.80 6.74 -11.75
CA LEU A 106 8.73 6.47 -10.31
C LEU A 106 9.56 7.48 -9.53
N GLN A 107 10.73 7.83 -10.03
CA GLN A 107 11.60 8.80 -9.36
C GLN A 107 10.97 10.18 -9.29
N LYS A 108 10.31 10.60 -10.37
CA LYS A 108 9.63 11.90 -10.39
C LYS A 108 8.59 12.04 -9.30
N ARG A 109 7.98 10.92 -8.91
CA ARG A 109 6.88 10.89 -7.95
C ARG A 109 7.32 10.42 -6.58
N ALA A 110 8.60 10.14 -6.38
CA ALA A 110 9.13 9.59 -5.14
C ALA A 110 8.42 8.28 -4.75
N ILE A 111 8.10 7.44 -5.73
CA ILE A 111 7.47 6.15 -5.50
C ILE A 111 8.55 5.12 -5.18
N HIS A 112 8.34 4.35 -4.12
CA HIS A 112 9.22 3.22 -3.80
C HIS A 112 8.89 2.05 -4.72
N SER A 113 9.89 1.30 -5.14
CA SER A 113 9.68 0.23 -6.10
C SER A 113 10.25 -1.10 -5.62
N LEU A 114 9.57 -2.18 -5.97
CA LEU A 114 10.04 -3.53 -5.75
C LEU A 114 9.83 -4.32 -7.04
N ASN A 115 10.84 -5.10 -7.42
CA ASN A 115 10.76 -5.92 -8.62
C ASN A 115 10.12 -7.26 -8.30
N LYS A 116 9.41 -7.82 -9.29
CA LYS A 116 8.96 -9.20 -9.25
C LYS A 116 10.08 -10.09 -9.79
N PRO A 117 10.29 -11.27 -9.23
CA PRO A 117 9.56 -11.86 -8.11
C PRO A 117 9.89 -11.18 -6.79
N LEU A 118 8.87 -11.07 -5.94
CA LEU A 118 9.02 -10.38 -4.66
C LEU A 118 9.80 -11.24 -3.68
N GLU A 119 10.65 -10.58 -2.91
CA GLU A 119 11.38 -11.21 -1.82
C GLU A 119 10.71 -10.76 -0.51
N LEU A 120 10.26 -11.72 0.28
CA LEU A 120 9.41 -11.44 1.43
C LEU A 120 10.05 -10.47 2.43
N ASP A 121 11.31 -10.73 2.79
CA ASP A 121 11.96 -9.90 3.81
C ASP A 121 12.16 -8.48 3.32
N GLU A 122 12.50 -8.31 2.06
CA GLU A 122 12.64 -6.98 1.46
C GLU A 122 11.31 -6.22 1.47
N PHE A 123 10.23 -6.92 1.11
CA PHE A 123 8.90 -6.35 1.11
C PHE A 123 8.49 -5.91 2.52
N LEU A 124 8.66 -6.79 3.50
CA LEU A 124 8.25 -6.48 4.88
C LEU A 124 9.09 -5.37 5.49
N ARG A 125 10.39 -5.32 5.17
CA ARG A 125 11.23 -4.23 5.65
C ARG A 125 10.77 -2.88 5.10
N LEU A 126 10.42 -2.85 3.82
CA LEU A 126 9.96 -1.61 3.21
C LEU A 126 8.64 -1.16 3.81
N VAL A 127 7.68 -2.09 3.97
CA VAL A 127 6.41 -1.77 4.61
C VAL A 127 6.64 -1.21 6.01
N GLY A 128 7.48 -1.88 6.79
CA GLY A 128 7.78 -1.43 8.15
C GLY A 128 8.43 -0.06 8.19
N ARG A 129 9.36 0.20 7.27
CA ARG A 129 10.03 1.49 7.21
C ARG A 129 9.05 2.61 6.88
N LEU A 130 8.12 2.36 5.96
CA LEU A 130 7.17 3.40 5.55
C LEU A 130 6.08 3.65 6.58
N LEU A 131 5.67 2.63 7.32
CA LEU A 131 4.59 2.76 8.30
C LEU A 131 5.08 2.90 9.73
N GLY A 132 6.12 2.16 10.10
CA GLY A 132 6.62 2.20 11.47
C GLY A 132 7.16 3.55 11.88
N ALA A 133 7.84 4.22 10.96
CA ALA A 133 8.43 5.52 11.24
C ALA A 133 7.39 6.63 11.44
N ARG A 134 6.14 6.33 11.16
CA ARG A 134 5.03 7.30 11.27
C ARG A 134 4.30 7.19 12.59
N ALA A 135 4.66 6.23 13.38
CA ALA A 135 4.01 5.99 14.66
C ALA A 135 4.24 7.14 15.63
#